data_2de761a80bb40705d6430a920e9656e5
#
_entry.id   2de761a80bb40705d6430a920e9656e5
#
_cell.length_a   1.000
_cell.length_b   1.000
_cell.length_c   1.000
_cell.angle_alpha   90.00
_cell.angle_beta   90.00
_cell.angle_gamma   90.00
#
_symmetry.space_group_name_H-M   'P 1'
#
loop_
_entity.id
_entity.type
_entity.pdbx_description
1 polymer ?
#
loop_
_entity_poly.entity_id
_entity_poly.type
_entity_poly.pdbx_seq_one_letter_code
_entity_poly.pdbx_strand_id
1 'polypeptide(L)'
;MILGIVFVGTLYPLFIEALTGEKLSVGAPYFNAVAGPLALILAVLVGVGPLLSWRRERRPVLRRLATPALLGASALVITIILWPGMSILPRLGFAVAAFLAASSMLPMIGRNPLRAPLATWGMVIAHFGIAVALAGMASNAAFTSERLAVAKPGETLTVGPWSVQLEGVTPTAGKNYTALEAELHASRGEGIIVLKPQSHYYSDPPTETNESAIETFWNGQLYTVLGKSDPSGGWQLRLWWKPFVTLIWLGGALIALGGALAMLGRVSRFRWRHAAAAEWRKARYA
;
A
#
# COMPACT_ATOMS: atom_id res chain seq x y z
N MET A 1 -10.00 0.76 18.45
CA MET A 1 -10.84 -0.29 17.79
C MET A 1 -10.08 -1.02 16.69
N ILE A 2 -9.51 -0.36 15.64
CA ILE A 2 -8.73 -1.03 14.57
C ILE A 2 -7.57 -1.85 15.16
N LEU A 3 -6.78 -1.28 16.08
CA LEU A 3 -5.70 -1.99 16.76
C LEU A 3 -6.18 -3.28 17.44
N GLY A 4 -7.33 -3.23 18.14
CA GLY A 4 -7.92 -4.41 18.79
C GLY A 4 -8.32 -5.49 17.78
N ILE A 5 -8.88 -5.10 16.63
CA ILE A 5 -9.26 -6.03 15.57
C ILE A 5 -8.02 -6.71 14.96
N VAL A 6 -6.98 -5.93 14.68
CA VAL A 6 -5.72 -6.47 14.15
C VAL A 6 -5.06 -7.38 15.18
N PHE A 7 -5.04 -6.98 16.44
CA PHE A 7 -4.50 -7.77 17.55
C PHE A 7 -5.22 -9.11 17.71
N VAL A 8 -6.55 -9.10 17.76
CA VAL A 8 -7.36 -10.33 17.84
C VAL A 8 -7.14 -11.19 16.60
N GLY A 9 -7.23 -10.62 15.39
CA GLY A 9 -7.03 -11.36 14.16
C GLY A 9 -5.64 -11.99 14.01
N THR A 10 -4.62 -11.39 14.63
CA THR A 10 -3.24 -11.91 14.58
C THR A 10 -2.99 -12.97 15.66
N LEU A 11 -3.53 -12.79 16.86
CA LEU A 11 -3.30 -13.72 17.97
C LEU A 11 -4.27 -14.90 17.98
N TYR A 12 -5.46 -14.76 17.40
CA TYR A 12 -6.46 -15.81 17.38
C TYR A 12 -5.95 -17.14 16.78
N PRO A 13 -5.26 -17.16 15.63
CA PRO A 13 -4.66 -18.38 15.09
C PRO A 13 -3.70 -19.06 16.06
N LEU A 14 -2.82 -18.28 16.69
CA LEU A 14 -1.84 -18.79 17.66
C LEU A 14 -2.53 -19.40 18.90
N PHE A 15 -3.61 -18.77 19.35
CA PHE A 15 -4.40 -19.28 20.48
C PHE A 15 -5.07 -20.61 20.15
N ILE A 16 -5.68 -20.73 18.97
CA ILE A 16 -6.32 -21.95 18.51
C ILE A 16 -5.28 -23.07 18.32
N GLU A 17 -4.15 -22.77 17.66
CA GLU A 17 -3.08 -23.75 17.48
C GLU A 17 -2.54 -24.27 18.82
N ALA A 18 -2.37 -23.39 19.82
CA ALA A 18 -1.89 -23.76 21.14
C ALA A 18 -2.89 -24.62 21.93
N LEU A 19 -4.21 -24.44 21.72
CA LEU A 19 -5.26 -25.18 22.45
C LEU A 19 -5.69 -26.48 21.77
N THR A 20 -5.74 -26.49 20.44
CA THR A 20 -6.31 -27.60 19.66
C THR A 20 -5.29 -28.36 18.82
N GLY A 21 -4.10 -27.78 18.61
CA GLY A 21 -3.09 -28.28 17.65
C GLY A 21 -3.47 -28.04 16.18
N GLU A 22 -4.64 -27.46 15.91
CA GLU A 22 -5.10 -27.17 14.54
C GLU A 22 -4.53 -25.85 14.03
N LYS A 23 -3.98 -25.85 12.81
CA LYS A 23 -3.47 -24.65 12.14
C LYS A 23 -4.61 -23.89 11.48
N LEU A 24 -5.03 -22.79 12.07
CA LEU A 24 -5.98 -21.85 11.50
C LEU A 24 -5.23 -20.67 10.88
N SER A 25 -5.68 -20.19 9.72
CA SER A 25 -5.15 -18.97 9.12
C SER A 25 -6.25 -17.92 8.99
N VAL A 26 -6.02 -16.75 9.60
CA VAL A 26 -6.87 -15.57 9.44
C VAL A 26 -6.26 -14.71 8.35
N GLY A 27 -6.89 -14.69 7.17
CA GLY A 27 -6.38 -14.04 5.97
C GLY A 27 -7.05 -12.70 5.61
N ALA A 28 -6.75 -12.23 4.42
CA ALA A 28 -7.27 -10.98 3.86
C ALA A 28 -8.80 -10.82 3.94
N PRO A 29 -9.65 -11.86 3.77
CA PRO A 29 -11.09 -11.69 3.88
C PRO A 29 -11.55 -11.13 5.23
N TYR A 30 -10.98 -11.60 6.33
CA TYR A 30 -11.30 -11.10 7.67
C TYR A 30 -10.93 -9.63 7.82
N PHE A 31 -9.68 -9.28 7.49
CA PHE A 31 -9.20 -7.89 7.62
C PHE A 31 -9.95 -6.93 6.70
N ASN A 32 -10.26 -7.34 5.48
CA ASN A 32 -11.04 -6.53 4.55
C ASN A 32 -12.48 -6.30 5.04
N ALA A 33 -13.11 -7.31 5.65
CA ALA A 33 -14.49 -7.20 6.15
C ALA A 33 -14.59 -6.30 7.39
N VAL A 34 -13.61 -6.37 8.29
CA VAL A 34 -13.71 -5.72 9.61
C VAL A 34 -12.86 -4.45 9.70
N ALA A 35 -11.58 -4.51 9.33
CA ALA A 35 -10.68 -3.36 9.42
C ALA A 35 -10.86 -2.38 8.24
N GLY A 36 -11.19 -2.87 7.05
CA GLY A 36 -11.34 -2.06 5.86
C GLY A 36 -12.34 -0.91 6.00
N PRO A 37 -13.61 -1.16 6.37
CA PRO A 37 -14.60 -0.09 6.56
C PRO A 37 -14.19 0.93 7.62
N LEU A 38 -13.58 0.49 8.72
CA LEU A 38 -13.11 1.39 9.78
C LEU A 38 -11.93 2.24 9.33
N ALA A 39 -11.02 1.69 8.53
CA ALA A 39 -9.91 2.43 7.95
C ALA A 39 -10.41 3.51 6.97
N LEU A 40 -11.46 3.25 6.19
CA LEU A 40 -12.09 4.24 5.33
C LEU A 40 -12.74 5.38 6.13
N ILE A 41 -13.44 5.06 7.22
CA ILE A 41 -14.00 6.08 8.12
C ILE A 41 -12.89 6.94 8.70
N LEU A 42 -11.81 6.31 9.18
CA LEU A 42 -10.65 7.03 9.70
C LEU A 42 -10.01 7.93 8.63
N ALA A 43 -9.87 7.46 7.39
CA ALA A 43 -9.34 8.25 6.29
C ALA A 43 -10.20 9.49 5.97
N VAL A 44 -11.54 9.36 6.04
CA VAL A 44 -12.44 10.51 5.93
C VAL A 44 -12.22 11.51 7.07
N LEU A 45 -12.11 11.03 8.32
CA LEU A 45 -11.84 11.89 9.48
C LEU A 45 -10.47 12.60 9.37
N VAL A 46 -9.47 11.91 8.85
CA VAL A 46 -8.15 12.50 8.55
C VAL A 46 -8.26 13.60 7.51
N GLY A 47 -9.09 13.45 6.48
CA GLY A 47 -9.33 14.49 5.47
C GLY A 47 -10.07 15.70 6.00
N VAL A 48 -10.97 15.51 6.95
CA VAL A 48 -11.77 16.59 7.56
C VAL A 48 -10.98 17.34 8.64
N GLY A 49 -10.19 16.63 9.45
CA GLY A 49 -9.50 17.15 10.63
C GLY A 49 -8.73 18.46 10.42
N PRO A 50 -7.85 18.59 9.41
CA PRO A 50 -7.09 19.81 9.15
C PRO A 50 -7.92 21.04 8.78
N LEU A 51 -9.19 20.84 8.39
CA LEU A 51 -10.11 21.89 7.97
C LEU A 51 -10.94 22.43 9.13
N LEU A 52 -10.99 21.71 10.26
CA LEU A 52 -11.70 22.11 11.46
C LEU A 52 -10.88 23.16 12.22
N SER A 53 -11.54 24.26 12.60
CA SER A 53 -10.95 25.31 13.43
C SER A 53 -11.32 25.06 14.89
N TRP A 54 -10.31 24.83 15.78
CA TRP A 54 -10.55 24.65 17.20
C TRP A 54 -11.21 25.89 17.82
N ARG A 55 -12.46 25.74 18.32
CA ARG A 55 -13.26 26.75 19.03
C ARG A 55 -13.72 28.00 18.28
N ARG A 56 -13.37 28.20 17.01
CA ARG A 56 -13.82 29.39 16.24
C ARG A 56 -14.02 29.02 14.78
N GLU A 57 -15.20 28.59 14.44
CA GLU A 57 -15.58 28.44 13.02
C GLU A 57 -16.15 29.76 12.49
N ARG A 58 -15.39 30.44 11.64
CA ARG A 58 -15.82 31.65 10.94
C ARG A 58 -16.56 31.36 9.62
N ARG A 59 -16.47 30.15 9.09
CA ARG A 59 -17.15 29.72 7.86
C ARG A 59 -17.61 28.29 7.99
N PRO A 60 -18.80 27.94 7.45
CA PRO A 60 -19.31 26.58 7.52
C PRO A 60 -18.33 25.60 6.82
N VAL A 61 -17.81 24.63 7.58
CA VAL A 61 -16.89 23.57 7.10
C VAL A 61 -17.46 22.88 5.88
N LEU A 62 -18.78 22.70 5.83
CA LEU A 62 -19.50 22.10 4.71
C LEU A 62 -19.18 22.75 3.37
N ARG A 63 -19.02 24.07 3.30
CA ARG A 63 -18.65 24.76 2.04
C ARG A 63 -17.22 24.45 1.61
N ARG A 64 -16.30 24.24 2.55
CA ARG A 64 -14.91 23.85 2.24
C ARG A 64 -14.81 22.40 1.80
N LEU A 65 -15.67 21.55 2.34
CA LEU A 65 -15.71 20.13 2.00
C LEU A 65 -16.45 19.84 0.68
N ALA A 66 -17.18 20.80 0.12
CA ALA A 66 -17.98 20.59 -1.09
C ALA A 66 -17.12 20.10 -2.27
N THR A 67 -15.99 20.76 -2.55
CA THR A 67 -15.09 20.33 -3.65
C THR A 67 -14.48 18.95 -3.41
N PRO A 68 -13.86 18.64 -2.24
CA PRO A 68 -13.41 17.29 -1.95
C PRO A 68 -14.52 16.23 -2.03
N ALA A 69 -15.70 16.54 -1.49
CA ALA A 69 -16.83 15.61 -1.54
C ALA A 69 -17.30 15.36 -2.97
N LEU A 70 -17.34 16.40 -3.80
CA LEU A 70 -17.68 16.27 -5.23
C LEU A 70 -16.66 15.38 -5.95
N LEU A 71 -15.34 15.59 -5.71
CA LEU A 71 -14.30 14.76 -6.34
C LEU A 71 -14.37 13.29 -5.86
N GLY A 72 -14.63 13.06 -4.57
CA GLY A 72 -14.87 11.72 -4.06
C GLY A 72 -16.11 11.06 -4.68
N ALA A 73 -17.23 11.79 -4.78
CA ALA A 73 -18.44 11.31 -5.43
C ALA A 73 -18.23 11.05 -6.92
N SER A 74 -17.49 11.92 -7.62
CA SER A 74 -17.14 11.71 -9.03
C SER A 74 -16.31 10.45 -9.23
N ALA A 75 -15.29 10.20 -8.37
CA ALA A 75 -14.50 8.97 -8.40
C ALA A 75 -15.38 7.73 -8.18
N LEU A 76 -16.34 7.80 -7.25
CA LEU A 76 -17.30 6.71 -7.03
C LEU A 76 -18.13 6.44 -8.28
N VAL A 77 -18.71 7.48 -8.89
CA VAL A 77 -19.52 7.36 -10.11
C VAL A 77 -18.70 6.80 -11.27
N ILE A 78 -17.47 7.29 -11.46
CA ILE A 78 -16.56 6.81 -12.50
C ILE A 78 -16.28 5.31 -12.32
N THR A 79 -16.00 4.85 -11.09
CA THR A 79 -15.76 3.42 -10.85
C THR A 79 -17.00 2.55 -11.05
N ILE A 80 -18.19 3.07 -10.81
CA ILE A 80 -19.46 2.38 -11.08
C ILE A 80 -19.66 2.20 -12.59
N ILE A 81 -19.40 3.25 -13.37
CA ILE A 81 -19.62 3.25 -14.82
C ILE A 81 -18.57 2.41 -15.54
N LEU A 82 -17.28 2.62 -15.24
CA LEU A 82 -16.18 1.99 -15.98
C LEU A 82 -15.93 0.53 -15.56
N TRP A 83 -16.19 0.18 -14.30
CA TRP A 83 -15.95 -1.16 -13.76
C TRP A 83 -17.15 -1.69 -12.97
N PRO A 84 -18.27 -2.03 -13.64
CA PRO A 84 -19.52 -2.46 -12.96
C PRO A 84 -19.32 -3.70 -12.07
N GLY A 85 -18.38 -4.59 -12.41
CA GLY A 85 -18.04 -5.78 -11.62
C GLY A 85 -17.14 -5.56 -10.40
N MET A 86 -16.63 -4.33 -10.16
CA MET A 86 -15.78 -4.04 -9.01
C MET A 86 -16.57 -4.18 -7.71
N SER A 87 -15.95 -4.77 -6.67
CA SER A 87 -16.53 -4.86 -5.34
C SER A 87 -16.65 -3.48 -4.66
N ILE A 88 -17.50 -3.38 -3.64
CA ILE A 88 -17.84 -2.10 -2.99
C ILE A 88 -16.64 -1.47 -2.25
N LEU A 89 -15.81 -2.28 -1.59
CA LEU A 89 -14.73 -1.77 -0.75
C LEU A 89 -13.65 -1.01 -1.55
N PRO A 90 -13.11 -1.52 -2.66
CA PRO A 90 -12.20 -0.74 -3.52
C PRO A 90 -12.84 0.51 -4.12
N ARG A 91 -14.14 0.48 -4.49
CA ARG A 91 -14.85 1.68 -4.98
C ARG A 91 -14.85 2.79 -3.95
N LEU A 92 -15.23 2.45 -2.71
CA LEU A 92 -15.18 3.38 -1.59
C LEU A 92 -13.74 3.83 -1.32
N GLY A 93 -12.75 2.94 -1.47
CA GLY A 93 -11.33 3.25 -1.37
C GLY A 93 -10.90 4.35 -2.36
N PHE A 94 -11.27 4.25 -3.64
CA PHE A 94 -11.00 5.30 -4.64
C PHE A 94 -11.72 6.60 -4.34
N ALA A 95 -12.99 6.53 -3.93
CA ALA A 95 -13.79 7.70 -3.56
C ALA A 95 -13.15 8.46 -2.38
N VAL A 96 -12.77 7.74 -1.33
CA VAL A 96 -12.13 8.33 -0.14
C VAL A 96 -10.72 8.82 -0.46
N ALA A 97 -9.96 8.13 -1.31
CA ALA A 97 -8.66 8.58 -1.76
C ALA A 97 -8.75 9.92 -2.51
N ALA A 98 -9.69 10.07 -3.44
CA ALA A 98 -9.93 11.31 -4.18
C ALA A 98 -10.38 12.44 -3.24
N PHE A 99 -11.29 12.15 -2.32
CA PHE A 99 -11.72 13.07 -1.27
C PHE A 99 -10.54 13.55 -0.42
N LEU A 100 -9.73 12.62 0.08
CA LEU A 100 -8.59 12.90 0.95
C LEU A 100 -7.48 13.67 0.21
N ALA A 101 -7.18 13.31 -1.04
CA ALA A 101 -6.23 14.04 -1.87
C ALA A 101 -6.64 15.51 -2.05
N ALA A 102 -7.89 15.75 -2.38
CA ALA A 102 -8.42 17.10 -2.54
C ALA A 102 -8.44 17.89 -1.21
N SER A 103 -8.93 17.27 -0.13
CA SER A 103 -9.01 17.93 1.18
C SER A 103 -7.63 18.27 1.74
N SER A 104 -6.61 17.43 1.49
CA SER A 104 -5.23 17.68 1.93
C SER A 104 -4.62 18.93 1.30
N MET A 105 -5.04 19.33 0.09
CA MET A 105 -4.55 20.51 -0.62
C MET A 105 -5.22 21.82 -0.15
N LEU A 106 -6.40 21.76 0.43
CA LEU A 106 -7.17 22.95 0.81
C LEU A 106 -6.41 23.93 1.74
N PRO A 107 -5.57 23.50 2.69
CA PRO A 107 -4.80 24.42 3.54
C PRO A 107 -3.82 25.30 2.76
N MET A 108 -3.45 24.92 1.54
CA MET A 108 -2.55 25.67 0.67
C MET A 108 -3.27 26.64 -0.27
N ILE A 109 -4.57 26.46 -0.49
CA ILE A 109 -5.36 27.31 -1.40
C ILE A 109 -5.40 28.74 -0.88
N GLY A 110 -5.07 29.71 -1.74
CA GLY A 110 -5.05 31.13 -1.40
C GLY A 110 -3.85 31.58 -0.53
N ARG A 111 -2.88 30.70 -0.31
CA ARG A 111 -1.62 31.01 0.38
C ARG A 111 -0.45 31.04 -0.61
N ASN A 112 0.52 31.94 -0.38
CA ASN A 112 1.77 31.85 -1.12
C ASN A 112 2.53 30.60 -0.63
N PRO A 113 2.78 29.60 -1.49
CA PRO A 113 3.39 28.34 -1.09
C PRO A 113 4.83 28.54 -0.57
N LEU A 114 5.59 29.52 -1.08
CA LEU A 114 6.95 29.82 -0.64
C LEU A 114 7.01 30.43 0.77
N ARG A 115 5.91 31.02 1.25
CA ARG A 115 5.80 31.60 2.60
C ARG A 115 5.06 30.67 3.57
N ALA A 116 4.56 29.54 3.12
CA ALA A 116 3.87 28.60 3.99
C ALA A 116 4.85 27.94 4.96
N PRO A 117 4.49 27.80 6.25
CA PRO A 117 5.33 27.15 7.24
C PRO A 117 5.65 25.69 6.85
N LEU A 118 6.88 25.25 7.11
CA LEU A 118 7.33 23.89 6.82
C LEU A 118 6.43 22.81 7.44
N ALA A 119 5.90 23.09 8.66
CA ALA A 119 4.95 22.19 9.32
C ALA A 119 3.62 22.06 8.55
N THR A 120 3.18 23.11 7.82
CA THR A 120 1.99 23.04 6.97
C THR A 120 2.25 22.19 5.73
N TRP A 121 3.41 22.35 5.09
CA TRP A 121 3.84 21.50 4.00
C TRP A 121 3.93 20.02 4.42
N GLY A 122 4.56 19.77 5.60
CA GLY A 122 4.65 18.44 6.16
C GLY A 122 3.28 17.78 6.35
N MET A 123 2.31 18.51 6.90
CA MET A 123 0.94 18.03 7.05
C MET A 123 0.28 17.72 5.69
N VAL A 124 0.37 18.63 4.73
CA VAL A 124 -0.22 18.47 3.39
C VAL A 124 0.35 17.24 2.69
N ILE A 125 1.68 17.12 2.68
CA ILE A 125 2.37 15.99 2.04
C ILE A 125 2.02 14.67 2.70
N ALA A 126 1.99 14.61 4.05
CA ALA A 126 1.63 13.39 4.77
C ALA A 126 0.19 12.94 4.47
N HIS A 127 -0.78 13.86 4.50
CA HIS A 127 -2.18 13.53 4.22
C HIS A 127 -2.40 13.14 2.76
N PHE A 128 -1.72 13.82 1.83
CA PHE A 128 -1.72 13.43 0.42
C PHE A 128 -1.09 12.05 0.22
N GLY A 129 -0.02 11.73 0.97
CA GLY A 129 0.60 10.41 0.97
C GLY A 129 -0.37 9.30 1.41
N ILE A 130 -1.23 9.56 2.40
CA ILE A 130 -2.29 8.61 2.79
C ILE A 130 -3.28 8.39 1.64
N ALA A 131 -3.66 9.45 0.92
CA ALA A 131 -4.55 9.34 -0.23
C ALA A 131 -3.92 8.49 -1.36
N VAL A 132 -2.62 8.69 -1.65
CA VAL A 132 -1.87 7.92 -2.64
C VAL A 132 -1.78 6.45 -2.23
N ALA A 133 -1.44 6.15 -0.95
CA ALA A 133 -1.41 4.79 -0.44
C ALA A 133 -2.78 4.11 -0.53
N LEU A 134 -3.85 4.82 -0.17
CA LEU A 134 -5.21 4.30 -0.25
C LEU A 134 -5.64 4.00 -1.69
N ALA A 135 -5.27 4.86 -2.65
CA ALA A 135 -5.50 4.60 -4.07
C ALA A 135 -4.75 3.35 -4.54
N GLY A 136 -3.51 3.15 -4.10
CA GLY A 136 -2.73 1.94 -4.36
C GLY A 136 -3.37 0.68 -3.78
N MET A 137 -3.84 0.74 -2.53
CA MET A 137 -4.56 -0.37 -1.88
C MET A 137 -5.87 -0.70 -2.60
N ALA A 138 -6.66 0.33 -2.98
CA ALA A 138 -7.89 0.15 -3.73
C ALA A 138 -7.62 -0.47 -5.11
N SER A 139 -6.57 -0.01 -5.80
CA SER A 139 -6.17 -0.56 -7.10
C SER A 139 -5.73 -2.02 -7.00
N ASN A 140 -4.90 -2.33 -6.00
CA ASN A 140 -4.47 -3.71 -5.75
C ASN A 140 -5.66 -4.62 -5.44
N ALA A 141 -6.61 -4.18 -4.63
CA ALA A 141 -7.81 -4.96 -4.31
C ALA A 141 -8.78 -5.13 -5.49
N ALA A 142 -8.83 -4.14 -6.40
CA ALA A 142 -9.76 -4.14 -7.54
C ALA A 142 -9.22 -4.88 -8.77
N PHE A 143 -7.93 -4.79 -9.05
CA PHE A 143 -7.36 -5.10 -10.34
C PHE A 143 -6.24 -6.15 -10.31
N THR A 144 -5.93 -6.73 -9.14
CA THR A 144 -4.98 -7.86 -9.08
C THR A 144 -5.52 -9.03 -9.89
N SER A 145 -4.68 -9.53 -10.80
CA SER A 145 -4.92 -10.76 -11.53
C SER A 145 -4.03 -11.85 -10.97
N GLU A 146 -4.59 -13.02 -10.73
CA GLU A 146 -3.89 -14.21 -10.24
C GLU A 146 -4.08 -15.36 -11.21
N ARG A 147 -3.01 -16.11 -11.46
CA ARG A 147 -3.03 -17.37 -12.19
C ARG A 147 -2.27 -18.43 -11.41
N LEU A 148 -2.97 -19.46 -10.97
CA LEU A 148 -2.38 -20.67 -10.42
C LEU A 148 -2.61 -21.80 -11.46
N ALA A 149 -1.52 -22.37 -11.96
CA ALA A 149 -1.60 -23.44 -12.95
C ALA A 149 -0.34 -24.32 -12.89
N VAL A 150 -0.45 -25.51 -13.43
CA VAL A 150 0.70 -26.37 -13.74
C VAL A 150 1.14 -26.04 -15.16
N ALA A 151 2.45 -25.82 -15.35
CA ALA A 151 3.06 -25.61 -16.66
C ALA A 151 4.23 -26.56 -16.86
N LYS A 152 4.38 -27.04 -18.08
CA LYS A 152 5.55 -27.81 -18.55
C LYS A 152 6.55 -26.83 -19.18
N PRO A 153 7.85 -27.18 -19.23
CA PRO A 153 8.81 -26.43 -20.02
C PRO A 153 8.32 -26.18 -21.45
N GLY A 154 8.42 -24.94 -21.92
CA GLY A 154 7.89 -24.45 -23.19
C GLY A 154 6.45 -23.93 -23.13
N GLU A 155 5.67 -24.24 -22.10
CA GLU A 155 4.28 -23.77 -21.98
C GLU A 155 4.20 -22.31 -21.49
N THR A 156 3.24 -21.57 -22.04
CA THR A 156 2.99 -20.16 -21.72
C THR A 156 1.70 -20.00 -20.95
N LEU A 157 1.77 -19.28 -19.82
CA LEU A 157 0.63 -18.85 -19.01
C LEU A 157 0.41 -17.35 -19.15
N THR A 158 -0.85 -16.92 -19.09
CA THR A 158 -1.19 -15.48 -19.11
C THR A 158 -1.66 -15.00 -17.76
N VAL A 159 -1.18 -13.81 -17.32
CA VAL A 159 -1.62 -13.15 -16.10
C VAL A 159 -1.69 -11.63 -16.32
N GLY A 160 -2.90 -11.04 -16.25
CA GLY A 160 -3.10 -9.65 -16.61
C GLY A 160 -2.58 -9.35 -18.02
N PRO A 161 -1.70 -8.35 -18.22
CA PRO A 161 -1.15 -8.02 -19.53
C PRO A 161 0.12 -8.80 -19.92
N TRP A 162 0.50 -9.82 -19.13
CA TRP A 162 1.73 -10.57 -19.27
C TRP A 162 1.50 -11.98 -19.80
N SER A 163 2.37 -12.41 -20.72
CA SER A 163 2.54 -13.81 -21.14
C SER A 163 3.84 -14.33 -20.52
N VAL A 164 3.76 -15.39 -19.73
CA VAL A 164 4.88 -15.95 -18.97
C VAL A 164 5.12 -17.39 -19.41
N GLN A 165 6.26 -17.64 -20.03
CA GLN A 165 6.68 -18.96 -20.49
C GLN A 165 7.65 -19.57 -19.48
N LEU A 166 7.44 -20.84 -19.14
CA LEU A 166 8.40 -21.62 -18.36
C LEU A 166 9.45 -22.22 -19.31
N GLU A 167 10.70 -21.79 -19.20
CA GLU A 167 11.80 -22.37 -19.98
C GLU A 167 12.28 -23.69 -19.37
N GLY A 168 12.45 -23.72 -18.05
CA GLY A 168 12.88 -24.91 -17.35
C GLY A 168 12.99 -24.70 -15.85
N VAL A 169 13.28 -25.81 -15.14
CA VAL A 169 13.58 -25.79 -13.72
C VAL A 169 14.89 -26.54 -13.50
N THR A 170 15.85 -25.88 -12.88
CA THR A 170 17.19 -26.41 -12.64
C THR A 170 17.51 -26.46 -11.15
N PRO A 171 18.19 -27.51 -10.66
CA PRO A 171 18.66 -27.54 -9.29
C PRO A 171 19.83 -26.57 -9.12
N THR A 172 19.83 -25.85 -8.00
CA THR A 172 20.91 -24.96 -7.59
C THR A 172 21.18 -25.15 -6.10
N ALA A 173 22.32 -24.66 -5.61
CA ALA A 173 22.68 -24.77 -4.22
C ALA A 173 23.26 -23.46 -3.69
N GLY A 174 22.83 -23.06 -2.51
CA GLY A 174 23.39 -21.97 -1.73
C GLY A 174 24.33 -22.47 -0.63
N LYS A 175 24.74 -21.57 0.26
CA LYS A 175 25.67 -21.91 1.34
C LYS A 175 25.09 -22.88 2.37
N ASN A 176 23.78 -22.84 2.62
CA ASN A 176 23.06 -23.60 3.65
C ASN A 176 21.71 -24.16 3.17
N TYR A 177 21.46 -24.16 1.86
CA TYR A 177 20.25 -24.69 1.26
C TYR A 177 20.54 -25.31 -0.11
N THR A 178 19.67 -26.19 -0.54
CA THR A 178 19.51 -26.57 -1.94
C THR A 178 18.23 -25.93 -2.48
N ALA A 179 18.20 -25.60 -3.76
CA ALA A 179 17.01 -24.99 -4.36
C ALA A 179 16.71 -25.55 -5.73
N LEU A 180 15.45 -25.41 -6.13
CA LEU A 180 15.00 -25.53 -7.51
C LEU A 180 14.73 -24.11 -8.02
N GLU A 181 15.38 -23.70 -9.09
CA GLU A 181 15.20 -22.41 -9.75
C GLU A 181 14.45 -22.60 -11.06
N ALA A 182 13.32 -21.91 -11.21
CA ALA A 182 12.62 -21.82 -12.47
C ALA A 182 13.13 -20.62 -13.27
N GLU A 183 13.32 -20.81 -14.58
CA GLU A 183 13.56 -19.73 -15.52
C GLU A 183 12.25 -19.41 -16.25
N LEU A 184 11.73 -18.19 -16.03
CA LEU A 184 10.49 -17.73 -16.61
C LEU A 184 10.77 -16.54 -17.53
N HIS A 185 10.36 -16.65 -18.80
CA HIS A 185 10.41 -15.55 -19.73
C HIS A 185 9.04 -14.87 -19.78
N ALA A 186 8.95 -13.67 -19.21
CA ALA A 186 7.74 -12.89 -19.19
C ALA A 186 7.79 -11.80 -20.26
N SER A 187 6.78 -11.75 -21.13
CA SER A 187 6.67 -10.82 -22.23
C SER A 187 5.43 -9.93 -22.12
N ARG A 188 5.60 -8.67 -22.56
CA ARG A 188 4.50 -7.70 -22.72
C ARG A 188 4.84 -6.79 -23.91
N GLY A 189 4.13 -6.95 -25.02
CA GLY A 189 4.52 -6.34 -26.29
C GLY A 189 5.86 -6.89 -26.77
N GLU A 190 6.81 -6.03 -27.14
CA GLU A 190 8.12 -6.45 -27.65
C GLU A 190 9.18 -6.71 -26.55
N GLY A 191 8.90 -6.34 -25.30
CA GLY A 191 9.83 -6.50 -24.18
C GLY A 191 9.74 -7.89 -23.56
N ILE A 192 10.90 -8.53 -23.33
CA ILE A 192 11.03 -9.79 -22.57
C ILE A 192 11.85 -9.51 -21.32
N ILE A 193 11.40 -10.04 -20.19
CA ILE A 193 12.13 -10.05 -18.92
C ILE A 193 12.28 -11.47 -18.42
N VAL A 194 13.37 -11.75 -17.73
CA VAL A 194 13.63 -13.07 -17.15
C VAL A 194 13.42 -12.99 -15.64
N LEU A 195 12.57 -13.90 -15.13
CA LEU A 195 12.27 -14.03 -13.71
C LEU A 195 12.72 -15.40 -13.24
N LYS A 196 13.33 -15.47 -12.05
CA LYS A 196 13.92 -16.69 -11.49
C LYS A 196 13.40 -16.96 -10.07
N PRO A 197 12.12 -17.36 -9.91
CA PRO A 197 11.63 -17.81 -8.62
C PRO A 197 12.26 -19.13 -8.21
N GLN A 198 12.50 -19.30 -6.91
CA GLN A 198 13.16 -20.47 -6.36
C GLN A 198 12.31 -21.13 -5.28
N SER A 199 12.46 -22.46 -5.12
CA SER A 199 11.99 -23.22 -3.97
C SER A 199 13.21 -23.73 -3.21
N HIS A 200 13.42 -23.21 -1.98
CA HIS A 200 14.55 -23.52 -1.14
C HIS A 200 14.23 -24.65 -0.17
N TYR A 201 15.16 -25.56 0.02
CA TYR A 201 15.13 -26.57 1.07
C TYR A 201 16.33 -26.40 1.99
N TYR A 202 16.05 -26.19 3.25
CA TYR A 202 17.03 -26.13 4.34
C TYR A 202 17.05 -27.47 5.07
N SER A 203 18.23 -27.97 5.40
CA SER A 203 18.39 -29.27 6.07
C SER A 203 18.28 -29.19 7.60
N ASP A 204 18.62 -28.05 8.19
CA ASP A 204 18.63 -27.88 9.65
C ASP A 204 18.18 -26.47 10.08
N PRO A 205 16.98 -26.34 10.68
CA PRO A 205 15.92 -27.36 10.74
C PRO A 205 15.31 -27.63 9.36
N PRO A 206 14.79 -28.83 9.10
CA PRO A 206 14.17 -29.16 7.83
C PRO A 206 13.02 -28.20 7.51
N THR A 207 13.23 -27.32 6.52
CA THR A 207 12.27 -26.28 6.17
C THR A 207 12.26 -26.04 4.67
N GLU A 208 11.09 -25.95 4.08
CA GLU A 208 10.89 -25.58 2.68
C GLU A 208 10.34 -24.17 2.60
N THR A 209 10.96 -23.28 1.82
CA THR A 209 10.51 -21.90 1.59
C THR A 209 10.50 -21.59 0.09
N ASN A 210 9.55 -20.78 -0.33
CA ASN A 210 9.47 -20.31 -1.72
C ASN A 210 9.98 -18.88 -1.81
N GLU A 211 11.04 -18.68 -2.59
CA GLU A 211 11.57 -17.37 -2.91
C GLU A 211 10.94 -16.89 -4.21
N SER A 212 10.15 -15.84 -4.09
CA SER A 212 9.45 -15.26 -5.23
C SER A 212 10.36 -14.36 -6.04
N ALA A 213 10.20 -14.38 -7.37
CA ALA A 213 10.78 -13.36 -8.23
C ALA A 213 9.75 -12.25 -8.50
N ILE A 214 10.16 -11.00 -8.28
CA ILE A 214 9.29 -9.83 -8.39
C ILE A 214 9.95 -8.81 -9.33
N GLU A 215 9.26 -8.47 -10.41
CA GLU A 215 9.67 -7.35 -11.25
C GLU A 215 8.75 -6.17 -11.05
N THR A 216 9.35 -5.00 -10.79
CA THR A 216 8.64 -3.78 -10.42
C THR A 216 8.65 -2.77 -11.55
N PHE A 217 7.47 -2.38 -12.00
CA PHE A 217 7.24 -1.33 -13.00
C PHE A 217 6.58 -0.11 -12.34
N TRP A 218 6.61 1.02 -13.03
CA TRP A 218 5.93 2.23 -12.56
C TRP A 218 4.42 2.02 -12.34
N ASN A 219 3.79 1.13 -13.13
CA ASN A 219 2.35 0.87 -13.13
C ASN A 219 1.95 -0.44 -12.43
N GLY A 220 2.87 -1.15 -11.77
CA GLY A 220 2.55 -2.37 -11.03
C GLY A 220 3.73 -3.30 -10.83
N GLN A 221 3.44 -4.52 -10.36
CA GLN A 221 4.43 -5.57 -10.13
C GLN A 221 3.96 -6.88 -10.75
N LEU A 222 4.87 -7.56 -11.43
CA LEU A 222 4.73 -8.97 -11.79
C LEU A 222 5.43 -9.81 -10.73
N TYR A 223 4.68 -10.69 -10.09
CA TYR A 223 5.11 -11.51 -8.97
C TYR A 223 4.95 -12.98 -9.35
N THR A 224 6.00 -13.77 -9.19
CA THR A 224 6.02 -15.18 -9.60
C THR A 224 6.56 -16.06 -8.48
N VAL A 225 5.95 -17.23 -8.31
CA VAL A 225 6.36 -18.24 -7.34
C VAL A 225 6.41 -19.60 -8.01
N LEU A 226 7.49 -20.34 -7.76
CA LEU A 226 7.62 -21.74 -8.10
C LEU A 226 7.04 -22.59 -6.96
N GLY A 227 6.05 -23.42 -7.28
CA GLY A 227 5.48 -24.42 -6.37
C GLY A 227 6.09 -25.81 -6.58
N LYS A 228 5.32 -26.83 -6.23
CA LYS A 228 5.76 -28.23 -6.30
C LYS A 228 5.74 -28.77 -7.73
N SER A 229 6.56 -29.79 -7.98
CA SER A 229 6.45 -30.59 -9.19
C SER A 229 5.15 -31.38 -9.21
N ASP A 230 4.59 -31.52 -10.38
CA ASP A 230 3.38 -32.30 -10.65
C ASP A 230 3.73 -33.65 -11.26
N PRO A 231 3.00 -34.74 -10.92
CA PRO A 231 3.23 -36.06 -11.50
C PRO A 231 3.17 -36.12 -13.05
N SER A 232 2.52 -35.13 -13.67
CA SER A 232 2.45 -35.01 -15.14
C SER A 232 3.74 -34.48 -15.79
N GLY A 233 4.78 -34.21 -15.00
CA GLY A 233 6.05 -33.64 -15.46
C GLY A 233 6.04 -32.12 -15.58
N GLY A 234 5.02 -31.46 -15.05
CA GLY A 234 4.91 -30.00 -14.97
C GLY A 234 5.28 -29.46 -13.59
N TRP A 235 5.22 -28.14 -13.44
CA TRP A 235 5.50 -27.40 -12.23
C TRP A 235 4.35 -26.48 -11.88
N GLN A 236 3.94 -26.44 -10.62
CA GLN A 236 2.97 -25.46 -10.16
C GLN A 236 3.59 -24.08 -10.20
N LEU A 237 2.98 -23.18 -10.95
CA LEU A 237 3.35 -21.77 -11.00
C LEU A 237 2.21 -20.93 -10.46
N ARG A 238 2.56 -20.00 -9.61
CA ARG A 238 1.62 -18.99 -9.11
C ARG A 238 2.11 -17.63 -9.52
N LEU A 239 1.32 -16.95 -10.35
CA LEU A 239 1.64 -15.70 -10.98
C LEU A 239 0.63 -14.66 -10.56
N TRP A 240 1.10 -13.43 -10.26
CA TRP A 240 0.23 -12.28 -10.01
C TRP A 240 0.69 -11.07 -10.80
N TRP A 241 -0.24 -10.38 -11.39
CA TRP A 241 -0.08 -9.01 -11.79
C TRP A 241 -0.81 -8.10 -10.81
N LYS A 242 -0.09 -7.17 -10.17
CA LYS A 242 -0.59 -6.25 -9.15
C LYS A 242 -0.47 -4.80 -9.64
N PRO A 243 -1.48 -4.28 -10.36
CA PRO A 243 -1.40 -2.92 -10.91
C PRO A 243 -1.42 -1.87 -9.81
N PHE A 244 -0.56 -0.86 -9.99
CA PHE A 244 -0.40 0.31 -9.13
C PHE A 244 -0.11 0.03 -7.65
N VAL A 245 0.27 -1.19 -7.30
CA VAL A 245 0.70 -1.53 -5.93
C VAL A 245 1.88 -0.66 -5.46
N THR A 246 2.70 -0.18 -6.37
CA THR A 246 3.81 0.76 -6.13
C THR A 246 3.37 2.07 -5.48
N LEU A 247 2.10 2.50 -5.69
CA LEU A 247 1.53 3.67 -5.02
C LEU A 247 1.46 3.51 -3.50
N ILE A 248 1.36 2.29 -2.97
CA ILE A 248 1.39 2.03 -1.52
C ILE A 248 2.73 2.47 -0.95
N TRP A 249 3.83 2.11 -1.60
CA TRP A 249 5.19 2.49 -1.21
C TRP A 249 5.44 3.98 -1.38
N LEU A 250 5.01 4.57 -2.51
CA LEU A 250 5.10 6.01 -2.74
C LEU A 250 4.31 6.78 -1.67
N GLY A 251 3.09 6.35 -1.36
CA GLY A 251 2.29 6.95 -0.31
C GLY A 251 2.97 6.87 1.06
N GLY A 252 3.56 5.71 1.40
CA GLY A 252 4.35 5.53 2.63
C GLY A 252 5.56 6.48 2.69
N ALA A 253 6.30 6.63 1.59
CA ALA A 253 7.42 7.56 1.49
C ALA A 253 6.97 9.02 1.67
N LEU A 254 5.84 9.41 1.07
CA LEU A 254 5.26 10.75 1.24
C LEU A 254 4.82 11.00 2.69
N ILE A 255 4.22 10.01 3.36
CA ILE A 255 3.85 10.09 4.78
C ILE A 255 5.09 10.33 5.64
N ALA A 256 6.15 9.55 5.42
CA ALA A 256 7.41 9.68 6.15
C ALA A 256 8.06 11.04 5.92
N LEU A 257 8.15 11.49 4.67
CA LEU A 257 8.68 12.81 4.30
C LEU A 257 7.85 13.93 4.94
N GLY A 258 6.53 13.86 4.85
CA GLY A 258 5.63 14.84 5.43
C GLY A 258 5.75 14.91 6.95
N GLY A 259 5.87 13.77 7.62
CA GLY A 259 6.12 13.68 9.06
C GLY A 259 7.46 14.32 9.46
N ALA A 260 8.53 14.03 8.72
CA ALA A 260 9.85 14.63 8.95
C ALA A 260 9.83 16.16 8.78
N LEU A 261 9.20 16.67 7.70
CA LEU A 261 9.05 18.11 7.48
C LEU A 261 8.22 18.78 8.57
N ALA A 262 7.14 18.16 9.03
CA ALA A 262 6.32 18.69 10.13
C ALA A 262 7.13 18.77 11.43
N MET A 263 7.95 17.78 11.72
CA MET A 263 8.81 17.72 12.91
C MET A 263 9.90 18.80 12.85
N LEU A 264 10.60 18.93 11.72
CA LEU A 264 11.61 19.98 11.50
C LEU A 264 11.00 21.39 11.64
N GLY A 265 9.81 21.61 11.11
CA GLY A 265 9.09 22.87 11.23
C GLY A 265 8.67 23.21 12.66
N ARG A 266 8.44 22.22 13.53
CA ARG A 266 8.17 22.43 14.97
C ARG A 266 9.45 22.77 15.74
N VAL A 267 10.53 22.01 15.51
CA VAL A 267 11.83 22.23 16.17
C VAL A 267 12.38 23.61 15.85
N SER A 268 12.33 24.04 14.59
CA SER A 268 12.79 25.37 14.19
C SER A 268 12.02 26.48 14.92
N ARG A 269 10.70 26.41 14.99
CA ARG A 269 9.86 27.40 15.72
C ARG A 269 10.16 27.41 17.21
N PHE A 270 10.42 26.26 17.83
CA PHE A 270 10.77 26.19 19.26
C PHE A 270 12.09 26.91 19.53
N ARG A 271 13.12 26.65 18.72
CA ARG A 271 14.43 27.30 18.83
C ARG A 271 14.34 28.82 18.68
N TRP A 272 13.58 29.32 17.67
CA TRP A 272 13.37 30.74 17.45
C TRP A 272 12.67 31.43 18.65
N ARG A 273 11.65 30.79 19.22
CA ARG A 273 10.94 31.34 20.40
C ARG A 273 11.85 31.42 21.62
N HIS A 274 12.68 30.43 21.85
CA HIS A 274 13.63 30.48 22.97
C HIS A 274 14.74 31.49 22.77
N ALA A 275 15.27 31.65 21.57
CA ALA A 275 16.26 32.68 21.25
C ALA A 275 15.68 34.09 21.43
N ALA A 276 14.49 34.38 20.91
CA ALA A 276 13.80 35.66 21.09
C ALA A 276 13.50 35.96 22.57
N ALA A 277 13.07 34.96 23.33
CA ALA A 277 12.82 35.12 24.77
C ALA A 277 14.13 35.40 25.58
N ALA A 278 15.25 34.82 25.15
CA ALA A 278 16.56 35.09 25.77
C ALA A 278 17.05 36.50 25.49
N GLU A 279 16.87 37.01 24.25
CA GLU A 279 17.21 38.41 23.92
C GLU A 279 16.32 39.42 24.67
N TRP A 280 15.01 39.13 24.79
CA TRP A 280 14.10 39.98 25.57
C TRP A 280 14.51 40.09 27.06
N ARG A 281 14.97 38.95 27.64
CA ARG A 281 15.47 38.97 29.03
C ARG A 281 16.73 39.82 29.17
N LYS A 282 17.69 39.67 28.23
CA LYS A 282 18.92 40.47 28.24
C LYS A 282 18.64 41.99 28.14
N ALA A 283 17.71 42.38 27.24
CA ALA A 283 17.33 43.77 27.06
C ALA A 283 16.56 44.40 28.24
N ARG A 284 16.00 43.58 29.14
CA ARG A 284 15.23 44.06 30.29
C ARG A 284 16.08 44.26 31.54
N TYR A 285 17.30 43.72 31.58
CA TYR A 285 18.25 43.81 32.69
C TYR A 285 19.55 44.55 32.33
N ALA A 286 19.66 45.10 31.11
CA ALA A 286 20.65 46.08 30.68
C ALA A 286 20.02 47.50 30.74
#